data_71ed1791b6271cb66842dddbe3109964
#
_entry.id   71ed1791b6271cb66842dddbe3109964
#
_cell.length_a   1.000
_cell.length_b   1.000
_cell.length_c   1.000
_cell.angle_alpha   90.00
_cell.angle_beta   90.00
_cell.angle_gamma   90.00
#
_symmetry.space_group_name_H-M   'P 1'
#
loop_
_entity.id
_entity.type
_entity.pdbx_description
1 polymer ?
#
loop_
_entity_poly.entity_id
_entity_poly.type
_entity_poly.pdbx_seq_one_letter_code
_entity_poly.pdbx_strand_id
1 'polypeptide(L)'
;MKAKHTKTLQAIFAKPTKASIVFAEIESLLLALGAELTEREGSRVKFSLKGTEWHAHRPHPGKEAKKYQVEQVREFLSRLEIKL
;
A
#
# COMPACT_ATOMS: atom_id res chain seq x y z
N MET A 1 -7.72 14.64 -2.15
CA MET A 1 -7.43 13.26 -2.58
C MET A 1 -8.54 12.77 -3.49
N LYS A 2 -8.20 12.03 -4.53
CA LYS A 2 -9.20 11.49 -5.43
C LYS A 2 -10.08 10.46 -4.72
N ALA A 3 -11.34 10.34 -5.15
CA ALA A 3 -12.28 9.41 -4.54
C ALA A 3 -11.76 7.98 -4.52
N LYS A 4 -11.07 7.55 -5.60
CA LYS A 4 -10.55 6.19 -5.65
C LYS A 4 -9.49 5.96 -4.59
N HIS A 5 -8.68 6.96 -4.27
CA HIS A 5 -7.64 6.83 -3.24
C HIS A 5 -8.26 6.80 -1.86
N THR A 6 -9.32 7.58 -1.65
CA THR A 6 -10.06 7.55 -0.39
C THR A 6 -10.65 6.16 -0.16
N LYS A 7 -11.21 5.54 -1.19
CA LYS A 7 -11.75 4.19 -1.08
C LYS A 7 -10.66 3.17 -0.76
N THR A 8 -9.50 3.30 -1.41
CA THR A 8 -8.39 2.40 -1.14
C THR A 8 -7.92 2.56 0.30
N LEU A 9 -7.81 3.80 0.78
CA LEU A 9 -7.40 4.05 2.15
C LEU A 9 -8.40 3.44 3.15
N GLN A 10 -9.70 3.62 2.90
CA GLN A 10 -10.74 3.01 3.73
C GLN A 10 -10.61 1.49 3.74
N ALA A 11 -10.36 0.90 2.58
CA ALA A 11 -10.21 -0.55 2.48
C ALA A 11 -9.00 -1.05 3.25
N ILE A 12 -7.89 -0.30 3.23
CA ILE A 12 -6.67 -0.67 3.96
C ILE A 12 -6.93 -0.69 5.46
N PHE A 13 -7.73 0.24 5.96
CA PHE A 13 -8.01 0.36 7.39
C PHE A 13 -9.24 -0.43 7.84
N ALA A 14 -9.91 -1.11 6.92
CA ALA A 14 -11.10 -1.91 7.26
C ALA A 14 -10.72 -3.13 8.11
N LYS A 15 -11.61 -3.51 9.02
CA LYS A 15 -11.43 -4.70 9.83
C LYS A 15 -12.69 -5.56 9.73
N PRO A 16 -12.53 -6.85 9.55
CA PRO A 16 -11.25 -7.58 9.40
C PRO A 16 -10.52 -7.21 8.12
N THR A 17 -9.21 -7.52 8.09
CA THR A 17 -8.36 -7.18 6.96
C THR A 17 -8.89 -7.79 5.67
N LYS A 18 -9.00 -6.97 4.64
CA LYS A 18 -9.50 -7.42 3.33
C LYS A 18 -8.41 -8.13 2.54
N ALA A 19 -8.82 -9.14 1.77
CA ALA A 19 -7.91 -9.89 0.90
C ALA A 19 -8.18 -9.58 -0.58
N SER A 20 -8.99 -8.55 -0.87
CA SER A 20 -9.43 -8.25 -2.23
C SER A 20 -8.94 -6.89 -2.74
N ILE A 21 -7.97 -6.27 -2.06
CA ILE A 21 -7.46 -4.98 -2.49
C ILE A 21 -6.39 -5.22 -3.56
N VAL A 22 -6.58 -4.61 -4.73
CA VAL A 22 -5.62 -4.73 -5.82
C VAL A 22 -4.34 -3.99 -5.44
N PHE A 23 -3.19 -4.66 -5.53
CA PHE A 23 -1.91 -4.08 -5.13
C PHE A 23 -1.60 -2.78 -5.88
N ALA A 24 -1.94 -2.72 -7.17
CA ALA A 24 -1.71 -1.51 -7.97
C ALA A 24 -2.49 -0.31 -7.43
N GLU A 25 -3.62 -0.53 -6.78
CA GLU A 25 -4.38 0.56 -6.17
C GLU A 25 -3.67 1.08 -4.93
N ILE A 26 -3.06 0.19 -4.16
CA ILE A 26 -2.23 0.60 -3.01
C ILE A 26 -1.04 1.41 -3.50
N GLU A 27 -0.36 0.93 -4.54
CA GLU A 27 0.75 1.64 -5.16
C GLU A 27 0.35 3.04 -5.59
N SER A 28 -0.78 3.14 -6.29
CA SER A 28 -1.29 4.42 -6.78
C SER A 28 -1.58 5.39 -5.63
N LEU A 29 -2.16 4.88 -4.55
CA LEU A 29 -2.42 5.69 -3.36
C LEU A 29 -1.12 6.22 -2.76
N LEU A 30 -0.13 5.34 -2.57
CA LEU A 30 1.13 5.75 -1.96
C LEU A 30 1.85 6.79 -2.80
N LEU A 31 1.82 6.63 -4.13
CA LEU A 31 2.42 7.63 -5.02
C LEU A 31 1.68 8.97 -4.94
N ALA A 32 0.36 8.92 -4.83
CA ALA A 32 -0.44 10.13 -4.68
C ALA A 32 -0.15 10.85 -3.37
N LEU A 33 0.27 10.11 -2.34
CA LEU A 33 0.64 10.69 -1.05
C LEU A 33 2.06 11.25 -1.04
N GLY A 34 2.81 11.04 -2.13
CA GLY A 34 4.16 11.55 -2.26
C GLY A 34 5.26 10.54 -2.03
N ALA A 35 4.92 9.27 -1.90
CA ALA A 35 5.95 8.24 -1.72
C ALA A 35 6.80 8.08 -2.97
N GLU A 36 8.07 7.77 -2.77
CA GLU A 36 8.97 7.40 -3.86
C GLU A 36 8.97 5.90 -4.00
N LEU A 37 8.86 5.44 -5.24
CA LEU A 37 8.85 4.02 -5.56
C LEU A 37 10.18 3.64 -6.20
N THR A 38 10.85 2.64 -5.63
CA THR A 38 12.05 2.06 -6.22
C THR A 38 11.73 0.62 -6.59
N GLU A 39 11.96 0.27 -7.85
CA GLU A 39 11.79 -1.11 -8.29
C GLU A 39 13.11 -1.83 -8.16
N ARG A 40 13.03 -3.07 -7.70
CA ARG A 40 14.21 -3.91 -7.52
C ARG A 40 14.04 -5.17 -8.35
N GLU A 41 15.04 -6.04 -8.29
CA GLU A 41 15.01 -7.28 -9.05
C GLU A 41 13.76 -8.10 -8.74
N GLY A 42 13.23 -8.76 -9.76
CA GLY A 42 12.02 -9.53 -9.65
C GLY A 42 10.84 -8.61 -9.43
N SER A 43 9.92 -9.00 -8.59
CA SER A 43 8.74 -8.19 -8.28
C SER A 43 8.90 -7.37 -7.00
N ARG A 44 10.12 -7.20 -6.52
CA ARG A 44 10.35 -6.45 -5.27
C ARG A 44 10.27 -4.95 -5.52
N VAL A 45 9.63 -4.25 -4.60
CA VAL A 45 9.50 -2.80 -4.67
C VAL A 45 9.72 -2.22 -3.27
N LYS A 46 10.14 -0.96 -3.24
CA LYS A 46 10.29 -0.22 -1.99
C LYS A 46 9.56 1.10 -2.13
N PHE A 47 8.74 1.43 -1.14
CA PHE A 47 8.09 2.73 -1.04
C PHE A 47 8.72 3.50 0.10
N SER A 48 9.07 4.76 -0.16
CA SER A 48 9.70 5.61 0.85
C SER A 48 8.93 6.91 0.96
N LEU A 49 8.59 7.30 2.18
CA LEU A 49 7.86 8.54 2.44
C LEU A 49 8.27 9.06 3.81
N LYS A 50 8.79 10.28 3.84
CA LYS A 50 9.17 10.95 5.09
C LYS A 50 10.06 10.09 5.98
N GLY A 51 11.02 9.42 5.38
CA GLY A 51 11.97 8.61 6.13
C GLY A 51 11.48 7.23 6.54
N THR A 52 10.24 6.89 6.22
CA THR A 52 9.67 5.58 6.51
C THR A 52 9.63 4.78 5.22
N GLU A 53 9.98 3.49 5.31
CA GLU A 53 10.04 2.63 4.14
C GLU A 53 9.14 1.41 4.31
N TRP A 54 8.58 0.96 3.19
CA TRP A 54 7.86 -0.31 3.13
C TRP A 54 8.40 -1.10 1.96
N HIS A 55 8.92 -2.30 2.26
CA HIS A 55 9.44 -3.22 1.26
C HIS A 55 8.39 -4.30 0.99
N ALA A 56 8.08 -4.51 -0.28
CA ALA A 56 7.03 -5.43 -0.65
C ALA A 56 7.38 -6.18 -1.92
N HIS A 57 6.60 -7.23 -2.21
CA HIS A 57 6.63 -7.93 -3.49
C HIS A 57 5.29 -7.72 -4.17
N ARG A 58 5.33 -7.35 -5.44
CA ARG A 58 4.09 -7.30 -6.21
C ARG A 58 3.52 -8.71 -6.33
N PRO A 59 2.23 -8.90 -6.06
CA PRO A 59 1.64 -10.23 -6.16
C PRO A 59 1.73 -10.81 -7.57
N HIS A 60 1.96 -12.10 -7.64
CA HIS A 60 2.05 -12.80 -8.91
C HIS A 60 1.75 -14.29 -8.68
N PRO A 61 0.90 -14.93 -9.49
CA PRO A 61 0.22 -14.41 -10.67
C PRO A 61 -1.04 -13.58 -10.37
N GLY A 62 -1.51 -13.57 -9.13
CA GLY A 62 -2.66 -12.75 -8.75
C GLY A 62 -2.31 -11.28 -8.70
N LYS A 63 -3.32 -10.43 -8.54
CA LYS A 63 -3.12 -8.99 -8.47
C LYS A 63 -3.57 -8.39 -7.14
N GLU A 64 -4.23 -9.18 -6.29
CA GLU A 64 -4.69 -8.71 -4.99
C GLU A 64 -3.56 -8.79 -3.97
N ALA A 65 -3.44 -7.75 -3.15
CA ALA A 65 -2.47 -7.76 -2.06
C ALA A 65 -2.85 -8.83 -1.04
N LYS A 66 -1.85 -9.50 -0.51
CA LYS A 66 -2.08 -10.48 0.54
C LYS A 66 -2.42 -9.75 1.84
N LYS A 67 -3.14 -10.43 2.73
CA LYS A 67 -3.56 -9.80 4.00
C LYS A 67 -2.39 -9.22 4.77
N TYR A 68 -1.28 -9.94 4.84
CA TYR A 68 -0.12 -9.43 5.59
C TYR A 68 0.42 -8.14 4.95
N GLN A 69 0.30 -8.00 3.62
CA GLN A 69 0.72 -6.78 2.94
C GLN A 69 -0.19 -5.61 3.29
N VAL A 70 -1.50 -5.87 3.36
CA VAL A 70 -2.46 -4.85 3.76
C VAL A 70 -2.15 -4.38 5.19
N GLU A 71 -1.84 -5.32 6.08
CA GLU A 71 -1.51 -4.99 7.46
C GLU A 71 -0.21 -4.21 7.54
N GLN A 72 0.78 -4.55 6.71
CA GLN A 72 2.04 -3.83 6.66
C GLN A 72 1.85 -2.40 6.17
N VAL A 73 1.07 -2.21 5.11
CA VAL A 73 0.86 -0.85 4.59
C VAL A 73 0.01 -0.01 5.55
N ARG A 74 -0.91 -0.66 6.26
CA ARG A 74 -1.67 0.02 7.31
C ARG A 74 -0.72 0.56 8.38
N GLU A 75 0.23 -0.27 8.82
CA GLU A 75 1.21 0.17 9.81
C GLU A 75 2.11 1.27 9.26
N PHE A 76 2.56 1.14 8.01
CA PHE A 76 3.36 2.16 7.33
C PHE A 76 2.64 3.50 7.35
N LEU A 77 1.36 3.51 6.96
CA LEU A 77 0.57 4.74 6.96
C LEU A 77 0.33 5.26 8.37
N SER A 78 0.11 4.37 9.33
CA SER A 78 -0.12 4.78 10.72
C SER A 78 1.10 5.47 11.31
N ARG A 79 2.29 4.97 10.99
CA ARG A 79 3.54 5.61 11.45
C ARG A 79 3.69 7.01 10.90
N LEU A 80 3.15 7.25 9.71
CA LEU A 80 3.17 8.57 9.07
C LEU A 80 1.99 9.42 9.51
N GLU A 81 1.18 8.90 10.43
CA GLU A 81 -0.04 9.57 10.92
C GLU A 81 -1.06 9.82 9.82
N ILE A 82 -1.04 8.97 8.80
CA ILE A 82 -2.02 9.01 7.71
C ILE A 82 -3.08 7.96 8.03
N LYS A 83 -4.26 8.41 8.39
CA LYS A 83 -5.39 7.53 8.72
C LYS A 83 -6.68 8.14 8.23
N LEU A 84 -7.75 7.38 8.43
CA LEU A 84 -9.09 7.87 8.09
C LEU A 84 -9.53 8.97 9.04
#